data_639a0198debb3ce06381b0625793f648
#
_entry.id   639a0198debb3ce06381b0625793f648
#
_cell.length_a   1.000
_cell.length_b   1.000
_cell.length_c   1.000
_cell.angle_alpha   90.00
_cell.angle_beta   90.00
_cell.angle_gamma   90.00
#
_symmetry.space_group_name_H-M   'P 1'
#
loop_
_entity.id
_entity.type
_entity.pdbx_description
1 polymer ?
#
loop_
_entity_poly.entity_id
_entity_poly.type
_entity_poly.pdbx_seq_one_letter_code
_entity_poly.pdbx_strand_id
1 'polypeptide(L)'
;DGQLNIKKLEGKRVLLVEDNDLNAEIATELLTEEGIMIERAENGVVCIDMFNKAKQNYYSLILMDIQMPIMNGYEASRRIRELKDGNKSQIPIVAMTANAFEEDKKMALASGMNDHVAKPIDMNILLPTIMKYM
;
A
#
# COMPACT_ATOMS: atom_id res chain seq x y z
N ASP A 1 -1.59 7.33 22.67
CA ASP A 1 -0.64 8.40 22.40
C ASP A 1 0.03 8.23 21.04
N GLY A 2 0.00 9.29 20.23
CA GLY A 2 0.50 9.25 18.87
C GLY A 2 1.99 8.89 18.76
N GLN A 3 2.80 9.30 19.72
CA GLN A 3 4.24 9.02 19.70
C GLN A 3 4.53 7.53 19.92
N LEU A 4 3.79 6.88 20.81
CA LEU A 4 3.95 5.44 21.02
C LEU A 4 3.56 4.66 19.78
N ASN A 5 2.52 5.11 19.09
CA ASN A 5 2.06 4.45 17.87
C ASN A 5 3.05 4.61 16.72
N ILE A 6 3.71 5.76 16.60
CA ILE A 6 4.72 5.99 15.58
C ILE A 6 5.89 5.02 15.75
N LYS A 7 6.30 4.73 16.98
CA LYS A 7 7.37 3.77 17.25
C LYS A 7 7.06 2.37 16.73
N LYS A 8 5.79 2.00 16.64
CA LYS A 8 5.39 0.70 16.09
C LYS A 8 5.72 0.57 14.61
N LEU A 9 5.91 1.68 13.92
CA LEU A 9 6.20 1.68 12.49
C LEU A 9 7.67 1.49 12.17
N GLU A 10 8.55 1.73 13.14
CA GLU A 10 10.00 1.58 12.91
C GLU A 10 10.36 0.16 12.51
N GLY A 11 11.14 0.05 11.45
CA GLY A 11 11.57 -1.24 10.94
C GLY A 11 10.54 -2.01 10.16
N LYS A 12 9.32 -1.52 10.08
CA LYS A 12 8.29 -2.11 9.22
C LYS A 12 8.61 -1.81 7.76
N ARG A 13 8.30 -2.74 6.89
CA ARG A 13 8.56 -2.58 5.45
C ARG A 13 7.24 -2.50 4.69
N VAL A 14 7.12 -1.47 3.85
CA VAL A 14 5.93 -1.22 3.04
C VAL A 14 6.31 -1.33 1.57
N LEU A 15 5.51 -2.05 0.79
CA LEU A 15 5.64 -2.09 -0.65
C LEU A 15 4.76 -0.96 -1.22
N LEU A 16 5.42 0.03 -1.78
CA LEU A 16 4.75 1.19 -2.37
C LEU A 16 4.60 0.98 -3.88
N VAL A 17 3.36 0.91 -4.34
CA VAL A 17 3.07 0.71 -5.76
C VAL A 17 2.56 2.02 -6.34
N GLU A 18 3.40 2.70 -7.11
CA GLU A 18 3.14 4.02 -7.65
C GLU A 18 3.87 4.17 -8.99
N ASP A 19 3.15 4.50 -10.04
CA ASP A 19 3.74 4.62 -11.38
C ASP A 19 4.43 5.96 -11.62
N ASN A 20 4.07 6.99 -10.89
CA ASN A 20 4.68 8.32 -11.04
C ASN A 20 5.91 8.43 -10.16
N ASP A 21 7.08 8.67 -10.79
CA ASP A 21 8.35 8.72 -10.07
C ASP A 21 8.39 9.81 -9.00
N LEU A 22 7.86 10.98 -9.29
CA LEU A 22 7.86 12.07 -8.32
C LEU A 22 6.98 11.75 -7.12
N ASN A 23 5.78 11.23 -7.38
CA ASN A 23 4.88 10.85 -6.28
C ASN A 23 5.49 9.74 -5.42
N ALA A 24 6.16 8.79 -6.05
CA ALA A 24 6.83 7.71 -5.32
C ALA A 24 7.97 8.25 -4.45
N GLU A 25 8.74 9.20 -4.98
CA GLU A 25 9.84 9.82 -4.24
C GLU A 25 9.33 10.58 -3.01
N ILE A 26 8.26 11.36 -3.19
CA ILE A 26 7.67 12.14 -2.11
C ILE A 26 7.14 11.21 -1.01
N ALA A 27 6.39 10.19 -1.38
CA ALA A 27 5.85 9.24 -0.41
C ALA A 27 6.96 8.49 0.31
N THR A 28 8.01 8.09 -0.41
CA THR A 28 9.14 7.39 0.17
C THR A 28 9.84 8.26 1.21
N GLU A 29 10.10 9.53 0.88
CA GLU A 29 10.74 10.44 1.83
C GLU A 29 9.92 10.62 3.11
N LEU A 30 8.62 10.88 2.94
CA LEU A 30 7.74 11.11 4.08
C LEU A 30 7.64 9.89 5.00
N LEU A 31 7.51 8.71 4.43
CA LEU A 31 7.38 7.48 5.21
C LEU A 31 8.71 7.04 5.82
N THR A 32 9.81 7.25 5.11
CA THR A 32 11.13 6.92 5.63
C THR A 32 11.48 7.77 6.85
N GLU A 33 11.04 9.01 6.88
CA GLU A 33 11.23 9.87 8.05
C GLU A 33 10.59 9.29 9.32
N GLU A 34 9.55 8.47 9.16
CA GLU A 34 8.89 7.81 10.29
C GLU A 34 9.49 6.45 10.64
N GLY A 35 10.61 6.11 10.03
CA GLY A 35 11.30 4.85 10.31
C GLY A 35 10.79 3.66 9.51
N ILE A 36 9.91 3.88 8.55
CA ILE A 36 9.36 2.81 7.69
C ILE A 36 10.34 2.55 6.55
N MET A 37 10.56 1.28 6.24
CA MET A 37 11.38 0.88 5.10
C MET A 37 10.48 0.77 3.88
N ILE A 38 10.87 1.41 2.78
CA ILE A 38 10.06 1.45 1.56
C ILE A 38 10.77 0.73 0.43
N GLU A 39 10.02 -0.14 -0.26
CA GLU A 39 10.42 -0.68 -1.55
C GLU A 39 9.34 -0.29 -2.55
N ARG A 40 9.75 0.13 -3.73
CA ARG A 40 8.81 0.63 -4.71
C ARG A 40 8.63 -0.32 -5.88
N ALA A 41 7.36 -0.53 -6.28
CA ALA A 41 7.00 -1.16 -7.54
C ALA A 41 6.36 -0.09 -8.44
N GLU A 42 6.74 -0.04 -9.70
CA GLU A 42 6.27 1.01 -10.60
C GLU A 42 4.93 0.72 -11.26
N ASN A 43 4.43 -0.51 -11.14
CA ASN A 43 3.10 -0.88 -11.61
C ASN A 43 2.64 -2.16 -10.95
N GLY A 44 1.41 -2.59 -11.28
CA GLY A 44 0.83 -3.79 -10.68
C GLY A 44 1.56 -5.07 -11.00
N VAL A 45 2.10 -5.19 -12.21
CA VAL A 45 2.85 -6.40 -12.61
C VAL A 45 4.13 -6.53 -11.79
N VAL A 46 4.88 -5.43 -11.66
CA VAL A 46 6.11 -5.41 -10.86
C VAL A 46 5.77 -5.68 -9.39
N CYS A 47 4.66 -5.13 -8.90
CA CYS A 47 4.19 -5.39 -7.54
C CYS A 47 3.99 -6.88 -7.30
N ILE A 48 3.27 -7.56 -8.17
CA ILE A 48 3.01 -8.99 -8.03
C ILE A 48 4.31 -9.78 -8.06
N ASP A 49 5.22 -9.45 -8.96
CA ASP A 49 6.49 -10.13 -9.07
C ASP A 49 7.33 -9.97 -7.78
N MET A 50 7.46 -8.75 -7.30
CA MET A 50 8.20 -8.49 -6.06
C MET A 50 7.57 -9.21 -4.88
N PHE A 51 6.24 -9.16 -4.79
CA PHE A 51 5.53 -9.77 -3.68
C PHE A 51 5.63 -11.28 -3.69
N ASN A 52 5.53 -11.89 -4.87
CA ASN A 52 5.67 -13.35 -5.00
C ASN A 52 7.05 -13.85 -4.60
N LYS A 53 8.09 -13.08 -4.91
CA LYS A 53 9.47 -13.45 -4.59
C LYS A 53 9.80 -13.23 -3.11
N ALA A 54 9.04 -12.39 -2.44
CA ALA A 54 9.28 -12.09 -1.03
C ALA A 54 8.81 -13.24 -0.14
N LYS A 55 9.54 -13.48 0.94
CA LYS A 55 9.10 -14.47 1.93
C LYS A 55 7.95 -13.91 2.75
N GLN A 56 7.26 -14.77 3.48
CA GLN A 56 6.18 -14.37 4.38
C GLN A 56 6.68 -13.30 5.35
N ASN A 57 5.82 -12.32 5.61
CA ASN A 57 6.10 -11.24 6.58
C ASN A 57 7.25 -10.31 6.18
N TYR A 58 7.75 -10.42 4.96
CA TYR A 58 8.76 -9.48 4.47
C TYR A 58 8.19 -8.07 4.35
N TYR A 59 6.99 -7.94 3.77
CA TYR A 59 6.25 -6.68 3.75
C TYR A 59 5.15 -6.73 4.79
N SER A 60 4.94 -5.60 5.47
CA SER A 60 3.87 -5.47 6.47
C SER A 60 2.58 -4.93 5.87
N LEU A 61 2.68 -4.22 4.75
CA LEU A 61 1.54 -3.54 4.15
C LEU A 61 1.89 -3.15 2.71
N ILE A 62 0.88 -3.06 1.87
CA ILE A 62 1.03 -2.54 0.51
C ILE A 62 0.25 -1.23 0.40
N LEU A 63 0.92 -0.17 -0.05
CA LEU A 63 0.27 1.06 -0.48
C LEU A 63 0.11 0.99 -1.99
N MET A 64 -1.14 0.96 -2.45
CA MET A 64 -1.44 0.63 -3.84
C MET A 64 -2.13 1.78 -4.55
N ASP A 65 -1.45 2.40 -5.50
CA ASP A 65 -2.09 3.32 -6.41
C ASP A 65 -3.12 2.57 -7.25
N ILE A 66 -4.26 3.18 -7.48
CA ILE A 66 -5.33 2.54 -8.25
C ILE A 66 -5.10 2.70 -9.74
N GLN A 67 -4.80 3.92 -10.19
CA GLN A 67 -4.68 4.20 -11.62
C GLN A 67 -3.24 4.07 -12.08
N MET A 68 -2.94 2.94 -12.70
CA MET A 68 -1.61 2.64 -13.22
C MET A 68 -1.74 1.99 -14.59
N PRO A 69 -0.74 2.15 -15.47
CA PRO A 69 -0.74 1.45 -16.76
C PRO A 69 -0.47 -0.04 -16.54
N ILE A 70 -0.79 -0.85 -17.54
CA ILE A 70 -0.53 -2.29 -17.62
C ILE A 70 -1.45 -3.09 -16.70
N MET A 71 -1.39 -2.83 -15.39
CA MET A 71 -2.26 -3.47 -14.40
C MET A 71 -2.60 -2.44 -13.32
N ASN A 72 -3.87 -2.12 -13.16
CA ASN A 72 -4.30 -1.15 -12.14
C ASN A 72 -4.31 -1.80 -10.75
N GLY A 73 -4.53 -0.95 -9.74
CA GLY A 73 -4.48 -1.39 -8.34
C GLY A 73 -5.57 -2.38 -7.97
N TYR A 74 -6.73 -2.28 -8.58
CA TYR A 74 -7.83 -3.23 -8.32
C TYR A 74 -7.44 -4.63 -8.76
N GLU A 75 -6.91 -4.76 -9.97
CA GLU A 75 -6.50 -6.06 -10.50
C GLU A 75 -5.34 -6.65 -9.71
N ALA A 76 -4.34 -5.81 -9.37
CA ALA A 76 -3.21 -6.27 -8.58
C ALA A 76 -3.66 -6.79 -7.22
N SER A 77 -4.60 -6.10 -6.58
CA SER A 77 -5.14 -6.53 -5.28
C SER A 77 -5.88 -7.85 -5.38
N ARG A 78 -6.71 -8.02 -6.41
CA ARG A 78 -7.40 -9.29 -6.63
C ARG A 78 -6.41 -10.43 -6.78
N ARG A 79 -5.34 -10.23 -7.53
CA ARG A 79 -4.32 -11.26 -7.74
C ARG A 79 -3.59 -11.61 -6.46
N ILE A 80 -3.31 -10.62 -5.62
CA ILE A 80 -2.70 -10.88 -4.31
C ILE A 80 -3.62 -11.73 -3.45
N ARG A 81 -4.93 -11.43 -3.45
CA ARG A 81 -5.90 -12.19 -2.67
C ARG A 81 -6.07 -13.64 -3.16
N GLU A 82 -5.72 -13.91 -4.40
CA GLU A 82 -5.81 -15.24 -4.99
C GLU A 82 -4.56 -16.09 -4.79
N LEU A 83 -3.52 -15.56 -4.15
CA LEU A 83 -2.30 -16.33 -3.89
C LEU A 83 -2.60 -17.53 -2.99
N LYS A 84 -1.92 -18.65 -3.29
CA LYS A 84 -2.11 -19.89 -2.54
C LYS A 84 -1.60 -19.81 -1.10
N ASP A 85 -0.56 -19.01 -0.87
CA ASP A 85 -0.04 -18.77 0.47
C ASP A 85 -1.04 -17.90 1.23
N GLY A 86 -1.81 -18.52 2.13
CA GLY A 86 -2.86 -17.83 2.86
C GLY A 86 -2.36 -16.70 3.76
N ASN A 87 -1.12 -16.77 4.20
CA ASN A 87 -0.53 -15.70 4.99
C ASN A 87 -0.25 -14.47 4.11
N LYS A 88 0.37 -14.70 2.96
CA LYS A 88 0.66 -13.63 2.01
C LYS A 88 -0.60 -13.03 1.39
N SER A 89 -1.61 -13.86 1.12
CA SER A 89 -2.82 -13.40 0.47
C SER A 89 -3.65 -12.44 1.33
N GLN A 90 -3.36 -12.34 2.62
CA GLN A 90 -4.11 -11.49 3.55
C GLN A 90 -3.37 -10.21 3.95
N ILE A 91 -2.27 -9.88 3.29
CA ILE A 91 -1.52 -8.67 3.61
C ILE A 91 -2.45 -7.43 3.53
N PRO A 92 -2.36 -6.49 4.49
CA PRO A 92 -3.14 -5.26 4.38
C PRO A 92 -2.78 -4.47 3.13
N ILE A 93 -3.79 -4.03 2.40
CA ILE A 93 -3.62 -3.20 1.21
C ILE A 93 -4.40 -1.92 1.42
N VAL A 94 -3.72 -0.78 1.34
CA VAL A 94 -4.34 0.53 1.44
C VAL A 94 -4.25 1.20 0.07
N ALA A 95 -5.41 1.54 -0.48
CA ALA A 95 -5.49 2.18 -1.79
C ALA A 95 -5.12 3.66 -1.70
N MET A 96 -4.44 4.16 -2.73
CA MET A 96 -4.24 5.59 -2.92
C MET A 96 -5.10 6.03 -4.09
N THR A 97 -6.05 6.92 -3.85
CA THR A 97 -7.05 7.30 -4.86
C THR A 97 -6.95 8.77 -5.22
N ALA A 98 -7.16 9.07 -6.51
CA ALA A 98 -7.27 10.46 -6.95
C ALA A 98 -8.62 11.07 -6.54
N ASN A 99 -9.62 10.23 -6.32
CA ASN A 99 -10.97 10.64 -5.95
C ASN A 99 -11.46 9.82 -4.78
N ALA A 100 -12.14 10.49 -3.84
CA ALA A 100 -12.68 9.84 -2.65
C ALA A 100 -14.19 9.60 -2.77
N PHE A 101 -14.66 9.25 -3.97
CA PHE A 101 -16.09 8.98 -4.19
C PHE A 101 -16.46 7.61 -3.62
N GLU A 102 -17.74 7.48 -3.24
CA GLU A 102 -18.25 6.23 -2.67
C GLU A 102 -18.04 5.03 -3.59
N GLU A 103 -18.16 5.22 -4.90
CA GLU A 103 -17.95 4.14 -5.86
C GLU A 103 -16.53 3.63 -5.84
N ASP A 104 -15.56 4.52 -5.71
CA ASP A 104 -14.14 4.14 -5.63
C ASP A 104 -13.87 3.36 -4.36
N LYS A 105 -14.48 3.76 -3.25
CA LYS A 105 -14.35 3.04 -1.99
C LYS A 105 -14.93 1.63 -2.09
N LYS A 106 -16.11 1.50 -2.72
CA LYS A 106 -16.76 0.21 -2.91
C LYS A 106 -15.92 -0.70 -3.80
N MET A 107 -15.35 -0.16 -4.87
CA MET A 107 -14.49 -0.93 -5.77
C MET A 107 -13.21 -1.39 -5.07
N ALA A 108 -12.64 -0.53 -4.24
CA ALA A 108 -11.44 -0.89 -3.49
C ALA A 108 -11.73 -2.06 -2.56
N LEU A 109 -12.82 -1.99 -1.80
CA LEU A 109 -13.20 -3.07 -0.90
C LEU A 109 -13.53 -4.35 -1.67
N ALA A 110 -14.24 -4.22 -2.78
CA ALA A 110 -14.61 -5.38 -3.60
C ALA A 110 -13.38 -6.05 -4.22
N SER A 111 -12.30 -5.30 -4.42
CA SER A 111 -11.04 -5.83 -4.94
C SER A 111 -10.16 -6.47 -3.88
N GLY A 112 -10.58 -6.42 -2.62
CA GLY A 112 -9.81 -6.98 -1.51
C GLY A 112 -8.91 -6.00 -0.79
N MET A 113 -9.04 -4.70 -1.06
CA MET A 113 -8.30 -3.68 -0.34
C MET A 113 -8.95 -3.43 1.03
N ASN A 114 -8.12 -3.07 2.01
CA ASN A 114 -8.58 -2.90 3.39
C ASN A 114 -9.03 -1.47 3.69
N ASP A 115 -8.41 -0.49 3.03
CA ASP A 115 -8.68 0.91 3.31
C ASP A 115 -8.25 1.75 2.12
N HIS A 116 -8.44 3.05 2.21
CA HIS A 116 -8.06 3.99 1.15
C HIS A 116 -7.66 5.33 1.74
N VAL A 117 -6.80 6.05 1.03
CA VAL A 117 -6.44 7.44 1.33
C VAL A 117 -6.43 8.21 0.01
N ALA A 118 -6.77 9.50 0.08
CA ALA A 118 -6.79 10.35 -1.11
C ALA A 118 -5.40 10.87 -1.45
N LYS A 119 -5.17 11.13 -2.72
CA LYS A 119 -4.00 11.86 -3.18
C LYS A 119 -4.33 13.34 -3.29
N PRO A 120 -3.39 14.25 -3.05
CA PRO A 120 -2.01 14.00 -2.62
C PRO A 120 -1.96 13.49 -1.18
N ILE A 121 -0.90 12.73 -0.87
CA ILE A 121 -0.75 12.10 0.44
C ILE A 121 -0.64 13.16 1.52
N ASP A 122 -1.49 13.03 2.55
CA ASP A 122 -1.45 13.83 3.76
C ASP A 122 -1.05 12.91 4.91
N MET A 123 0.11 13.15 5.52
CA MET A 123 0.63 12.28 6.57
C MET A 123 -0.26 12.27 7.80
N ASN A 124 -1.04 13.34 8.04
CA ASN A 124 -1.99 13.36 9.15
C ASN A 124 -3.14 12.37 8.96
N ILE A 125 -3.36 11.93 7.72
CA ILE A 125 -4.38 10.94 7.39
C ILE A 125 -3.72 9.58 7.15
N LEU A 126 -2.62 9.56 6.43
CA LEU A 126 -1.96 8.30 6.04
C LEU A 126 -1.41 7.53 7.24
N LEU A 127 -0.70 8.22 8.15
CA LEU A 127 -0.10 7.53 9.29
C LEU A 127 -1.14 6.85 10.17
N PRO A 128 -2.22 7.55 10.60
CA PRO A 128 -3.25 6.86 11.38
C PRO A 128 -3.89 5.69 10.64
N THR A 129 -4.03 5.81 9.31
CA THR A 129 -4.63 4.74 8.51
C THR A 129 -3.76 3.50 8.49
N ILE A 130 -2.47 3.65 8.17
CA ILE A 130 -1.59 2.48 8.11
C ILE A 130 -1.32 1.90 9.49
N MET A 131 -1.36 2.71 10.54
CA MET A 131 -1.17 2.23 11.90
C MET A 131 -2.25 1.26 12.34
N LYS A 132 -3.44 1.34 11.75
CA LYS A 132 -4.51 0.37 12.03
C LYS A 132 -4.11 -1.05 11.64
N TYR A 133 -3.22 -1.21 10.68
CA TYR A 133 -2.91 -2.49 10.06
C TYR A 133 -1.49 -2.97 10.35
N MET A 134 -0.70 -2.16 10.98
CA MET A 134 0.69 -2.48 11.32
C MET A 134 0.92 -2.44 12.83
#